data_9fafb608a219e467e58f8a7b4d912445
#
_entry.id   9fafb608a219e467e58f8a7b4d912445
#
_cell.length_a   1.000
_cell.length_b   1.000
_cell.length_c   1.000
_cell.angle_alpha   90.00
_cell.angle_beta   90.00
_cell.angle_gamma   90.00
#
_symmetry.space_group_name_H-M   'P 1'
#
loop_
_entity.id
_entity.type
_entity.pdbx_description
1 polymer ?
#
loop_
_entity_poly.entity_id
_entity_poly.type
_entity_poly.pdbx_seq_one_letter_code
_entity_poly.pdbx_strand_id
1 'polypeptide(L)'
;MKLSLAMLALGAFVVAGAVVAVGTPGPTPVEIAGPVVKLKDKSGHGSGVHIGNGYVLTANHVLPGAEKSMAYLRDDGRKGTAKVVWGSAEYDIALMKLDTYDGIAASNLECRAPVMGEAIAMKGNPLILENITTWGRVAGTEISMGPWASVIPVDGAIAGGMSGGGAFDADGDLIGINVGMMIQQLGLGSSSVGISVIVPGSAICGLLAR
;
A
#
# COMPACT_ATOMS: atom_id res chain seq x y z
N MET A 1 -67.84 -43.98 -41.14
CA MET A 1 -66.80 -43.90 -40.11
C MET A 1 -65.65 -43.16 -40.67
N LYS A 2 -65.49 -41.84 -40.37
CA LYS A 2 -64.41 -41.00 -40.86
C LYS A 2 -63.53 -40.62 -39.66
N LEU A 3 -62.28 -41.14 -39.64
CA LEU A 3 -61.24 -40.72 -38.65
C LEU A 3 -60.66 -39.43 -39.07
N SER A 4 -60.78 -38.42 -38.22
CA SER A 4 -60.05 -37.14 -38.34
C SER A 4 -58.70 -37.27 -37.67
N LEU A 5 -57.63 -37.09 -38.43
CA LEU A 5 -56.25 -36.97 -37.95
C LEU A 5 -56.05 -35.51 -37.43
N ALA A 6 -55.86 -35.35 -36.15
CA ALA A 6 -55.44 -34.09 -35.56
C ALA A 6 -53.91 -33.97 -35.66
N MET A 7 -53.39 -32.98 -36.41
CA MET A 7 -52.01 -32.61 -36.45
C MET A 7 -51.63 -31.81 -35.18
N LEU A 8 -50.74 -32.34 -34.37
CA LEU A 8 -50.07 -31.61 -33.31
C LEU A 8 -48.97 -30.74 -33.94
N ALA A 9 -49.13 -29.41 -33.89
CA ALA A 9 -48.06 -28.50 -34.22
C ALA A 9 -47.12 -28.37 -33.03
N LEU A 10 -45.88 -28.87 -33.17
CA LEU A 10 -44.78 -28.65 -32.21
C LEU A 10 -44.29 -27.20 -32.39
N GLY A 11 -44.63 -26.31 -31.46
CA GLY A 11 -44.06 -24.96 -31.39
C GLY A 11 -42.62 -25.03 -30.87
N ALA A 12 -41.66 -24.67 -31.70
CA ALA A 12 -40.27 -24.48 -31.28
C ALA A 12 -40.16 -23.17 -30.47
N PHE A 13 -39.94 -23.31 -29.18
CA PHE A 13 -39.54 -22.17 -28.32
C PHE A 13 -38.09 -21.83 -28.61
N VAL A 14 -37.85 -20.73 -29.33
CA VAL A 14 -36.51 -20.12 -29.42
C VAL A 14 -36.25 -19.35 -28.14
N VAL A 15 -35.47 -19.91 -27.23
CA VAL A 15 -34.95 -19.19 -26.08
C VAL A 15 -33.85 -18.26 -26.58
N ALA A 16 -34.14 -16.97 -26.72
CA ALA A 16 -33.14 -15.95 -26.95
C ALA A 16 -32.25 -15.87 -25.68
N GLY A 17 -31.10 -16.51 -25.72
CA GLY A 17 -30.09 -16.37 -24.67
C GLY A 17 -29.59 -14.91 -24.65
N ALA A 18 -29.89 -14.18 -23.59
CA ALA A 18 -29.27 -12.89 -23.33
C ALA A 18 -27.76 -13.13 -23.08
N VAL A 19 -26.94 -12.70 -24.04
CA VAL A 19 -25.48 -12.61 -23.82
C VAL A 19 -25.26 -11.52 -22.77
N VAL A 20 -25.03 -11.90 -21.54
CA VAL A 20 -24.54 -10.97 -20.51
C VAL A 20 -23.16 -10.53 -20.96
N ALA A 21 -23.03 -9.30 -21.40
CA ALA A 21 -21.72 -8.70 -21.66
C ALA A 21 -20.94 -8.72 -20.33
N VAL A 22 -19.95 -9.62 -20.25
CA VAL A 22 -18.98 -9.58 -19.18
C VAL A 22 -18.27 -8.23 -19.32
N GLY A 23 -18.47 -7.35 -18.34
CA GLY A 23 -17.84 -6.04 -18.32
C GLY A 23 -16.35 -6.19 -18.55
N THR A 24 -15.75 -5.24 -19.26
CA THR A 24 -14.28 -5.18 -19.44
C THR A 24 -13.61 -5.36 -18.08
N PRO A 25 -12.60 -6.23 -17.97
CA PRO A 25 -11.83 -6.35 -16.74
C PRO A 25 -11.40 -4.94 -16.29
N GLY A 26 -11.62 -4.63 -15.03
CA GLY A 26 -11.05 -3.41 -14.44
C GLY A 26 -9.55 -3.36 -14.70
N PRO A 27 -8.90 -2.19 -14.54
CA PRO A 27 -7.48 -2.06 -14.78
C PRO A 27 -6.74 -3.19 -14.04
N THR A 28 -5.86 -3.87 -14.75
CA THR A 28 -5.04 -4.96 -14.20
C THR A 28 -4.29 -4.41 -12.98
N PRO A 29 -4.34 -5.08 -11.82
CA PRO A 29 -3.58 -4.63 -10.67
C PRO A 29 -2.11 -4.47 -11.04
N VAL A 30 -1.54 -3.32 -10.74
CA VAL A 30 -0.10 -3.07 -10.96
C VAL A 30 0.67 -4.02 -10.04
N GLU A 31 1.45 -4.91 -10.62
CA GLU A 31 2.38 -5.75 -9.86
C GLU A 31 3.60 -4.91 -9.51
N ILE A 32 3.72 -4.54 -8.22
CA ILE A 32 4.83 -3.74 -7.72
C ILE A 32 5.94 -4.70 -7.30
N ALA A 33 6.93 -4.85 -8.16
CA ALA A 33 8.06 -5.74 -7.93
C ALA A 33 9.09 -5.10 -6.98
N GLY A 34 9.29 -5.72 -5.86
CA GLY A 34 10.54 -5.78 -5.11
C GLY A 34 11.14 -4.57 -4.38
N PRO A 35 10.62 -3.31 -4.37
CA PRO A 35 11.30 -2.24 -3.64
C PRO A 35 11.02 -2.24 -2.12
N VAL A 36 10.06 -3.01 -1.65
CA VAL A 36 9.64 -3.01 -0.24
C VAL A 36 10.42 -4.04 0.55
N VAL A 37 11.02 -3.60 1.67
CA VAL A 37 11.73 -4.45 2.61
C VAL A 37 11.00 -4.48 3.95
N LYS A 38 11.13 -5.58 4.69
CA LYS A 38 10.70 -5.68 6.07
C LYS A 38 11.82 -5.18 6.97
N LEU A 39 11.53 -4.24 7.84
CA LEU A 39 12.45 -3.72 8.86
C LEU A 39 12.08 -4.33 10.20
N LYS A 40 13.06 -4.87 10.94
CA LYS A 40 12.80 -5.60 12.18
C LYS A 40 13.84 -5.30 13.24
N ASP A 41 13.39 -5.15 14.47
CA ASP A 41 14.19 -5.12 15.68
C ASP A 41 13.61 -6.05 16.79
N LYS A 42 14.03 -5.86 18.04
CA LYS A 42 13.57 -6.64 19.19
C LYS A 42 12.15 -6.27 19.61
N SER A 43 11.70 -5.06 19.32
CA SER A 43 10.40 -4.51 19.74
C SER A 43 9.28 -4.82 18.76
N GLY A 44 9.61 -5.08 17.49
CA GLY A 44 8.62 -5.34 16.47
C GLY A 44 9.18 -5.28 15.05
N HIS A 45 8.31 -4.96 14.11
CA HIS A 45 8.68 -4.77 12.72
C HIS A 45 7.81 -3.72 12.03
N GLY A 46 8.34 -3.19 10.95
CA GLY A 46 7.68 -2.33 9.99
C GLY A 46 8.13 -2.65 8.58
N SER A 47 7.90 -1.72 7.71
CA SER A 47 8.29 -1.81 6.29
C SER A 47 9.14 -0.61 5.91
N GLY A 48 9.81 -0.70 4.77
CA GLY A 48 10.52 0.41 4.15
C GLY A 48 10.51 0.27 2.65
N VAL A 49 10.74 1.37 1.92
CA VAL A 49 10.77 1.39 0.45
C VAL A 49 12.14 1.84 -0.02
N HIS A 50 12.82 1.00 -0.79
CA HIS A 50 14.08 1.33 -1.43
C HIS A 50 13.86 2.31 -2.58
N ILE A 51 14.50 3.48 -2.48
CA ILE A 51 14.41 4.59 -3.44
C ILE A 51 15.69 4.80 -4.26
N GLY A 52 16.57 3.80 -4.24
CA GLY A 52 17.84 3.82 -4.97
C GLY A 52 19.07 4.03 -4.08
N ASN A 53 20.22 3.61 -4.60
CA ASN A 53 21.52 3.71 -3.93
C ASN A 53 21.52 3.18 -2.49
N GLY A 54 20.70 2.18 -2.18
CA GLY A 54 20.56 1.60 -0.84
C GLY A 54 19.85 2.50 0.18
N TYR A 55 19.23 3.61 -0.24
CA TYR A 55 18.40 4.41 0.64
C TYR A 55 16.99 3.84 0.73
N VAL A 56 16.48 3.79 1.95
CA VAL A 56 15.14 3.27 2.26
C VAL A 56 14.37 4.34 3.03
N LEU A 57 13.21 4.73 2.51
CA LEU A 57 12.22 5.51 3.23
C LEU A 57 11.39 4.59 4.11
N THR A 58 11.05 5.06 5.31
CA THR A 58 10.18 4.36 6.27
C THR A 58 9.45 5.37 7.15
N ALA A 59 8.51 4.91 7.98
CA ALA A 59 7.90 5.75 9.01
C ALA A 59 8.87 5.92 10.19
N ASN A 60 8.90 7.12 10.79
CA ASN A 60 9.81 7.42 11.89
C ASN A 60 9.51 6.60 13.15
N HIS A 61 8.23 6.29 13.41
CA HIS A 61 7.86 5.43 14.55
C HIS A 61 8.30 3.96 14.41
N VAL A 62 8.74 3.54 13.21
CA VAL A 62 9.34 2.21 12.95
C VAL A 62 10.78 2.15 13.42
N LEU A 63 11.45 3.30 13.60
CA LEU A 63 12.84 3.35 14.01
C LEU A 63 13.06 2.72 15.40
N PRO A 64 14.22 2.09 15.64
CA PRO A 64 14.50 1.30 16.83
C PRO A 64 14.84 2.15 18.07
N GLY A 65 14.24 3.30 18.26
CA GLY A 65 14.48 4.18 19.41
C GLY A 65 15.94 4.64 19.52
N ALA A 66 16.64 4.22 20.58
CA ALA A 66 18.02 4.60 20.82
C ALA A 66 19.05 3.84 19.93
N GLU A 67 18.69 2.71 19.38
CA GLU A 67 19.54 1.96 18.46
C GLU A 67 19.57 2.68 17.09
N LYS A 68 20.75 2.74 16.46
CA LYS A 68 20.90 3.44 15.17
C LYS A 68 20.81 2.49 13.95
N SER A 69 20.41 1.24 14.17
CA SER A 69 20.30 0.25 13.10
C SER A 69 19.28 -0.83 13.45
N MET A 70 18.69 -1.42 12.42
CA MET A 70 17.81 -2.57 12.55
C MET A 70 18.06 -3.55 11.39
N ALA A 71 17.62 -4.79 11.56
CA ALA A 71 17.69 -5.78 10.50
C ALA A 71 16.67 -5.48 9.41
N TYR A 72 17.05 -5.76 8.16
CA TYR A 72 16.07 -5.82 7.08
C TYR A 72 16.01 -7.22 6.47
N LEU A 73 14.86 -7.55 5.90
CA LEU A 73 14.58 -8.76 5.15
C LEU A 73 13.95 -8.40 3.81
N ARG A 74 14.46 -8.97 2.74
CA ARG A 74 13.96 -8.80 1.37
C ARG A 74 12.94 -9.90 1.03
N ASP A 75 12.18 -9.68 -0.03
CA ASP A 75 11.23 -10.64 -0.59
C ASP A 75 11.91 -11.94 -1.13
N ASP A 76 13.18 -11.86 -1.53
CA ASP A 76 13.98 -13.02 -1.93
C ASP A 76 14.65 -13.77 -0.74
N GLY A 77 14.31 -13.39 0.50
CA GLY A 77 14.82 -13.99 1.74
C GLY A 77 16.21 -13.52 2.19
N ARG A 78 16.91 -12.68 1.40
CA ARG A 78 18.18 -12.09 1.82
C ARG A 78 17.97 -11.08 2.94
N LYS A 79 18.96 -10.98 3.83
CA LYS A 79 18.94 -10.15 5.04
C LYS A 79 20.17 -9.28 5.12
N GLY A 80 20.05 -8.18 5.84
CA GLY A 80 21.17 -7.29 6.14
C GLY A 80 20.81 -6.31 7.24
N THR A 81 21.58 -5.23 7.33
CA THR A 81 21.43 -4.17 8.32
C THR A 81 21.10 -2.85 7.64
N ALA A 82 20.06 -2.18 8.13
CA ALA A 82 19.69 -0.83 7.77
C ALA A 82 20.13 0.13 8.89
N LYS A 83 20.91 1.17 8.55
CA LYS A 83 21.35 2.21 9.49
C LYS A 83 20.47 3.45 9.34
N VAL A 84 20.06 4.04 10.46
CA VAL A 84 19.31 5.30 10.48
C VAL A 84 20.21 6.43 9.98
N VAL A 85 19.76 7.17 8.98
CA VAL A 85 20.43 8.38 8.46
C VAL A 85 19.84 9.61 9.14
N TRP A 86 18.52 9.77 9.09
CA TRP A 86 17.77 10.78 9.82
C TRP A 86 16.29 10.37 10.00
N GLY A 87 15.56 11.12 10.83
CA GLY A 87 14.13 10.96 11.02
C GLY A 87 13.47 12.27 11.43
N SER A 88 12.23 12.43 11.01
CA SER A 88 11.33 13.53 11.39
C SER A 88 10.12 12.96 12.11
N ALA A 89 10.02 13.22 13.42
CA ALA A 89 8.86 12.81 14.19
C ALA A 89 7.59 13.61 13.81
N GLU A 90 7.75 14.85 13.40
CA GLU A 90 6.67 15.76 12.98
C GLU A 90 5.94 15.26 11.73
N TYR A 91 6.67 14.69 10.78
CA TYR A 91 6.10 14.12 9.54
C TYR A 91 5.99 12.59 9.61
N ASP A 92 6.54 11.99 10.66
CA ASP A 92 6.64 10.54 10.79
C ASP A 92 7.35 9.87 9.60
N ILE A 93 8.41 10.49 9.09
CA ILE A 93 9.25 9.98 7.99
C ILE A 93 10.68 9.80 8.45
N ALA A 94 11.32 8.75 8.01
CA ALA A 94 12.73 8.50 8.23
C ALA A 94 13.43 7.95 6.99
N LEU A 95 14.74 8.18 6.94
CA LEU A 95 15.63 7.66 5.92
C LEU A 95 16.64 6.71 6.56
N MET A 96 16.80 5.55 5.97
CA MET A 96 17.78 4.54 6.35
C MET A 96 18.71 4.22 5.20
N LYS A 97 19.88 3.67 5.51
CA LYS A 97 20.85 3.18 4.52
C LYS A 97 21.08 1.69 4.73
N LEU A 98 20.87 0.90 3.70
CA LEU A 98 21.19 -0.53 3.69
C LEU A 98 22.69 -0.75 3.55
N ASP A 99 23.21 -1.76 4.23
CA ASP A 99 24.60 -2.20 4.11
C ASP A 99 24.87 -2.91 2.77
N THR A 100 23.88 -3.61 2.24
CA THR A 100 23.89 -4.22 0.90
C THR A 100 22.54 -4.02 0.22
N TYR A 101 22.55 -3.70 -1.07
CA TYR A 101 21.31 -3.42 -1.80
C TYR A 101 21.30 -3.95 -3.25
N ASP A 102 22.34 -4.70 -3.63
CA ASP A 102 22.41 -5.28 -4.97
C ASP A 102 21.21 -6.19 -5.26
N GLY A 103 20.56 -5.95 -6.38
CA GLY A 103 19.37 -6.68 -6.80
C GLY A 103 18.10 -6.38 -6.00
N ILE A 104 18.05 -5.25 -5.24
CA ILE A 104 16.79 -4.68 -4.76
C ILE A 104 16.30 -3.68 -5.80
N ALA A 105 15.09 -3.83 -6.32
CA ALA A 105 14.47 -2.83 -7.17
C ALA A 105 14.37 -1.50 -6.42
N ALA A 106 14.59 -0.40 -7.11
CA ALA A 106 14.33 0.93 -6.58
C ALA A 106 12.99 1.44 -7.12
N SER A 107 12.20 2.08 -6.26
CA SER A 107 11.02 2.81 -6.69
C SER A 107 11.38 4.26 -6.93
N ASN A 108 10.84 4.84 -8.00
CA ASN A 108 10.90 6.27 -8.24
C ASN A 108 10.00 7.00 -7.23
N LEU A 109 10.51 8.03 -6.58
CA LEU A 109 9.74 8.87 -5.66
C LEU A 109 9.17 10.07 -6.41
N GLU A 110 7.84 10.10 -6.55
CA GLU A 110 7.12 11.22 -7.14
C GLU A 110 6.91 12.34 -6.11
N CYS A 111 7.44 13.53 -6.43
CA CYS A 111 7.38 14.72 -5.56
C CYS A 111 6.05 15.47 -5.68
N ARG A 112 4.95 14.78 -5.84
CA ARG A 112 3.59 15.32 -5.92
C ARG A 112 2.73 14.88 -4.74
N ALA A 113 1.65 15.61 -4.50
CA ALA A 113 0.55 15.11 -3.69
C ALA A 113 -0.37 14.27 -4.58
N PRO A 114 -0.76 13.04 -4.15
CA PRO A 114 -1.80 12.29 -4.85
C PRO A 114 -3.13 13.02 -4.80
N VAL A 115 -3.95 12.86 -5.85
CA VAL A 115 -5.23 13.56 -5.98
C VAL A 115 -6.40 12.68 -5.54
N MET A 116 -7.45 13.29 -4.98
CA MET A 116 -8.65 12.56 -4.53
C MET A 116 -9.26 11.72 -5.65
N GLY A 117 -9.59 10.46 -5.35
CA GLY A 117 -10.09 9.47 -6.28
C GLY A 117 -9.01 8.67 -7.02
N GLU A 118 -7.76 9.06 -6.94
CA GLU A 118 -6.62 8.35 -7.54
C GLU A 118 -6.52 6.92 -6.98
N ALA A 119 -6.37 5.93 -7.87
CA ALA A 119 -6.16 4.54 -7.47
C ALA A 119 -4.74 4.34 -6.95
N ILE A 120 -4.61 3.67 -5.82
CA ILE A 120 -3.32 3.40 -5.18
C ILE A 120 -3.17 1.93 -4.78
N ALA A 121 -1.93 1.46 -4.79
CA ALA A 121 -1.53 0.17 -4.23
C ALA A 121 -0.64 0.43 -3.01
N MET A 122 -1.06 -0.06 -1.84
CA MET A 122 -0.28 0.06 -0.60
C MET A 122 0.43 -1.26 -0.31
N LYS A 123 1.75 -1.24 -0.21
CA LYS A 123 2.56 -2.44 -0.01
C LYS A 123 3.33 -2.39 1.30
N GLY A 124 3.41 -3.54 1.98
CA GLY A 124 4.13 -3.68 3.24
C GLY A 124 4.13 -5.11 3.77
N ASN A 125 4.50 -5.27 5.04
CA ASN A 125 4.68 -6.56 5.70
C ASN A 125 3.78 -6.66 6.95
N PRO A 126 2.46 -6.88 6.78
CA PRO A 126 1.53 -6.86 7.90
C PRO A 126 1.63 -8.11 8.78
N LEU A 127 1.62 -7.92 10.10
CA LEU A 127 1.56 -9.00 11.08
C LEU A 127 2.63 -10.08 10.83
N ILE A 128 2.20 -11.30 10.53
CA ILE A 128 3.07 -12.45 10.20
C ILE A 128 3.29 -12.63 8.69
N LEU A 129 2.59 -11.82 7.87
CA LEU A 129 2.66 -11.90 6.40
C LEU A 129 3.77 -10.99 5.87
N GLU A 130 4.22 -11.29 4.67
CA GLU A 130 5.27 -10.55 3.97
C GLU A 130 4.82 -10.19 2.57
N ASN A 131 5.27 -9.03 2.07
CA ASN A 131 4.97 -8.56 0.71
C ASN A 131 3.49 -8.53 0.34
N ILE A 132 2.65 -8.04 1.25
CA ILE A 132 1.22 -7.88 1.01
C ILE A 132 0.97 -6.55 0.32
N THR A 133 0.14 -6.59 -0.70
CA THR A 133 -0.39 -5.41 -1.37
C THR A 133 -1.89 -5.32 -1.12
N THR A 134 -2.34 -4.15 -0.71
CA THR A 134 -3.75 -3.79 -0.64
C THR A 134 -4.03 -2.66 -1.62
N TRP A 135 -5.22 -2.60 -2.15
CA TRP A 135 -5.62 -1.58 -3.12
C TRP A 135 -6.69 -0.69 -2.52
N GLY A 136 -6.66 0.57 -2.90
CA GLY A 136 -7.60 1.57 -2.45
C GLY A 136 -7.59 2.81 -3.33
N ARG A 137 -8.14 3.90 -2.79
CA ARG A 137 -8.17 5.20 -3.44
C ARG A 137 -7.80 6.29 -2.46
N VAL A 138 -7.27 7.38 -2.99
CA VAL A 138 -7.13 8.63 -2.24
C VAL A 138 -8.51 9.12 -1.86
N ALA A 139 -8.79 9.24 -0.56
CA ALA A 139 -10.12 9.53 -0.01
C ALA A 139 -10.29 10.99 0.43
N GLY A 140 -9.22 11.77 0.44
CA GLY A 140 -9.26 13.16 0.87
C GLY A 140 -8.09 13.98 0.36
N THR A 141 -8.04 15.23 0.78
CA THR A 141 -6.92 16.15 0.53
C THR A 141 -5.90 16.08 1.65
N GLU A 142 -4.73 16.68 1.45
CA GLU A 142 -3.69 16.81 2.47
C GLU A 142 -4.21 17.59 3.69
N ILE A 143 -3.98 17.02 4.87
CA ILE A 143 -4.37 17.59 6.17
C ILE A 143 -3.26 17.39 7.21
N SER A 144 -3.27 18.22 8.25
CA SER A 144 -2.55 17.92 9.51
C SER A 144 -3.51 17.19 10.44
N MET A 145 -3.09 16.03 10.97
CA MET A 145 -3.96 15.19 11.80
C MET A 145 -3.15 14.44 12.88
N GLY A 146 -3.57 14.56 14.15
CA GLY A 146 -2.92 13.89 15.27
C GLY A 146 -1.44 14.27 15.37
N PRO A 147 -0.52 13.29 15.37
CA PRO A 147 0.91 13.56 15.45
C PRO A 147 1.55 13.97 14.10
N TRP A 148 0.81 13.93 12.99
CA TRP A 148 1.33 14.14 11.65
C TRP A 148 1.07 15.54 11.12
N ALA A 149 2.13 16.24 10.72
CA ALA A 149 2.04 17.57 10.12
C ALA A 149 1.39 17.57 8.73
N SER A 150 1.56 16.48 7.98
CA SER A 150 1.07 16.33 6.62
C SER A 150 0.75 14.87 6.31
N VAL A 151 -0.54 14.58 6.11
CA VAL A 151 -1.02 13.27 5.66
C VAL A 151 -2.19 13.40 4.70
N ILE A 152 -2.39 12.38 3.89
CA ILE A 152 -3.54 12.24 3.01
C ILE A 152 -4.32 10.98 3.43
N PRO A 153 -5.64 11.10 3.69
CA PRO A 153 -6.50 9.96 3.93
C PRO A 153 -6.67 9.10 2.66
N VAL A 154 -6.67 7.79 2.84
CA VAL A 154 -6.85 6.81 1.77
C VAL A 154 -7.88 5.76 2.19
N ASP A 155 -8.76 5.38 1.26
CA ASP A 155 -9.66 4.24 1.39
C ASP A 155 -8.89 2.98 0.98
N GLY A 156 -8.35 2.31 1.96
CA GLY A 156 -7.56 1.11 1.77
C GLY A 156 -7.04 0.58 3.08
N ALA A 157 -7.02 -0.74 3.23
CA ALA A 157 -6.64 -1.39 4.47
C ALA A 157 -5.11 -1.43 4.62
N ILE A 158 -4.62 -0.94 5.75
CA ILE A 158 -3.29 -1.27 6.25
C ILE A 158 -3.41 -1.93 7.63
N ALA A 159 -2.39 -2.67 8.03
CA ALA A 159 -2.32 -3.33 9.33
C ALA A 159 -0.95 -3.11 9.97
N GLY A 160 -0.83 -3.44 11.25
CA GLY A 160 0.43 -3.35 11.98
C GLY A 160 1.56 -4.06 11.23
N GLY A 161 2.68 -3.38 11.02
CA GLY A 161 3.81 -3.83 10.20
C GLY A 161 3.82 -3.28 8.76
N MET A 162 2.72 -2.74 8.24
CA MET A 162 2.73 -2.02 6.95
C MET A 162 3.23 -0.57 7.09
N SER A 163 3.35 -0.05 8.29
CA SER A 163 3.98 1.27 8.54
C SER A 163 5.36 1.36 7.91
N GLY A 164 5.64 2.44 7.21
CA GLY A 164 6.88 2.65 6.46
C GLY A 164 6.89 2.01 5.07
N GLY A 165 5.92 1.18 4.73
CA GLY A 165 5.71 0.68 3.38
C GLY A 165 5.19 1.76 2.43
N GLY A 166 5.17 1.48 1.14
CA GLY A 166 4.82 2.45 0.10
C GLY A 166 3.36 2.46 -0.29
N ALA A 167 2.90 3.64 -0.66
CA ALA A 167 1.73 3.84 -1.49
C ALA A 167 2.20 4.19 -2.91
N PHE A 168 1.72 3.45 -3.89
CA PHE A 168 2.17 3.52 -5.28
C PHE A 168 1.00 3.84 -6.20
N ASP A 169 1.27 4.59 -7.24
CA ASP A 169 0.28 4.88 -8.28
C ASP A 169 0.17 3.76 -9.33
N ALA A 170 -0.57 4.03 -10.40
CA ALA A 170 -0.81 3.05 -11.46
C ALA A 170 0.44 2.72 -12.30
N ASP A 171 1.43 3.61 -12.30
CA ASP A 171 2.71 3.43 -13.02
C ASP A 171 3.75 2.71 -12.13
N GLY A 172 3.43 2.49 -10.86
CA GLY A 172 4.30 1.84 -9.87
C GLY A 172 5.27 2.82 -9.20
N ASP A 173 5.06 4.12 -9.36
CA ASP A 173 5.85 5.14 -8.71
C ASP A 173 5.39 5.38 -7.27
N LEU A 174 6.34 5.65 -6.38
CA LEU A 174 6.10 5.89 -4.97
C LEU A 174 5.52 7.30 -4.77
N ILE A 175 4.26 7.39 -4.40
CA ILE A 175 3.54 8.66 -4.16
C ILE A 175 3.33 8.98 -2.68
N GLY A 176 3.71 8.06 -1.78
CA GLY A 176 3.61 8.29 -0.34
C GLY A 176 4.09 7.11 0.49
N ILE A 177 4.21 7.34 1.81
CA ILE A 177 4.60 6.33 2.80
C ILE A 177 3.43 6.06 3.75
N ASN A 178 3.10 4.79 3.97
CA ASN A 178 2.07 4.35 4.92
C ASN A 178 2.50 4.67 6.36
N VAL A 179 1.71 5.44 7.10
CA VAL A 179 2.07 5.81 8.48
C VAL A 179 1.03 5.44 9.52
N GLY A 180 -0.23 5.21 9.14
CA GLY A 180 -1.23 4.87 10.13
C GLY A 180 -2.58 4.48 9.56
N MET A 181 -3.44 3.98 10.45
CA MET A 181 -4.85 3.73 10.18
C MET A 181 -5.72 4.40 11.22
N MET A 182 -6.91 4.79 10.83
CA MET A 182 -7.89 5.33 11.78
C MET A 182 -8.57 4.18 12.52
N ILE A 183 -8.61 4.31 13.85
CA ILE A 183 -9.30 3.38 14.73
C ILE A 183 -10.39 4.11 15.50
N GLN A 184 -11.54 3.46 15.66
CA GLN A 184 -12.62 3.90 16.53
C GLN A 184 -12.62 3.07 17.82
N GLN A 185 -12.71 3.75 18.97
CA GLN A 185 -12.90 3.07 20.24
C GLN A 185 -14.37 2.68 20.38
N LEU A 186 -14.62 1.39 20.63
CA LEU A 186 -15.97 0.82 20.80
C LEU A 186 -16.02 0.09 22.16
N GLY A 187 -16.36 0.82 23.20
CA GLY A 187 -16.39 0.29 24.57
C GLY A 187 -14.99 -0.18 25.00
N LEU A 188 -14.84 -1.49 25.30
CA LEU A 188 -13.57 -2.09 25.71
C LEU A 188 -12.67 -2.53 24.54
N GLY A 189 -13.10 -2.32 23.29
CA GLY A 189 -12.37 -2.70 22.09
C GLY A 189 -12.16 -1.53 21.12
N SER A 190 -11.36 -1.76 20.10
CA SER A 190 -11.15 -0.82 19.01
C SER A 190 -11.33 -1.51 17.66
N SER A 191 -11.80 -0.79 16.66
CA SER A 191 -11.99 -1.28 15.30
C SER A 191 -11.41 -0.29 14.30
N SER A 192 -10.82 -0.80 13.22
CA SER A 192 -10.45 0.02 12.08
C SER A 192 -11.71 0.52 11.37
N VAL A 193 -11.72 1.78 10.96
CA VAL A 193 -12.82 2.37 10.18
C VAL A 193 -12.61 2.25 8.67
N GLY A 194 -11.58 1.51 8.22
CA GLY A 194 -11.28 1.33 6.80
C GLY A 194 -10.52 2.49 6.16
N ILE A 195 -10.21 3.54 6.91
CA ILE A 195 -9.42 4.69 6.44
C ILE A 195 -8.01 4.56 6.99
N SER A 196 -7.04 4.68 6.11
CA SER A 196 -5.62 4.75 6.42
C SER A 196 -5.06 6.11 6.04
N VAL A 197 -3.84 6.40 6.41
CA VAL A 197 -3.16 7.66 6.09
C VAL A 197 -1.75 7.42 5.57
N ILE A 198 -1.38 8.22 4.57
CA ILE A 198 -0.05 8.23 3.97
C ILE A 198 0.56 9.62 4.10
N VAL A 199 1.87 9.71 4.28
CA VAL A 199 2.62 10.97 4.08
C VAL A 199 2.90 11.11 2.59
N PRO A 200 2.46 12.19 1.92
CA PRO A 200 2.60 12.32 0.46
C PRO A 200 4.03 12.57 0.01
N GLY A 201 4.32 12.18 -1.23
CA GLY A 201 5.63 12.37 -1.85
C GLY A 201 6.08 13.83 -1.88
N SER A 202 5.16 14.79 -2.06
CA SER A 202 5.44 16.23 -1.97
C SER A 202 6.08 16.63 -0.63
N ALA A 203 5.53 16.16 0.50
CA ALA A 203 6.07 16.42 1.82
C ALA A 203 7.43 15.73 2.02
N ILE A 204 7.56 14.48 1.57
CA ILE A 204 8.81 13.71 1.65
C ILE A 204 9.93 14.40 0.88
N CYS A 205 9.68 14.81 -0.36
CA CYS A 205 10.66 15.55 -1.18
C CYS A 205 11.05 16.87 -0.52
N GLY A 206 10.11 17.59 0.09
CA GLY A 206 10.40 18.80 0.85
C GLY A 206 11.33 18.56 2.04
N LEU A 207 11.28 17.39 2.67
CA LEU A 207 12.19 17.00 3.75
C LEU A 207 13.58 16.58 3.23
N LEU A 208 13.63 15.87 2.11
CA LEU A 208 14.89 15.41 1.50
C LEU A 208 15.70 16.54 0.86
N ALA A 209 15.08 17.67 0.53
CA ALA A 209 15.72 18.86 -0.05
C ALA A 209 16.34 19.82 0.99
N ARG A 210 16.16 19.57 2.29
CA ARG A 210 16.72 20.37 3.41
C ARG A 210 18.08 19.87 3.83
#